data_40c9dd98b415fbafe9edc338d5a42615
#
_entry.id   40c9dd98b415fbafe9edc338d5a42615
#
_cell.length_a   1.000
_cell.length_b   1.000
_cell.length_c   1.000
_cell.angle_alpha   90.00
_cell.angle_beta   90.00
_cell.angle_gamma   90.00
#
_symmetry.space_group_name_H-M   'P 1'
#
loop_
_entity.id
_entity.type
_entity.pdbx_description
1 polymer ?
#
loop_
_entity_poly.entity_id
_entity_poly.type
_entity_poly.pdbx_seq_one_letter_code
_entity_poly.pdbx_strand_id
1 'polypeptide(L)'
;MQKSLIPRGLALVLLLVSVIAATRVQAGETSNPAQPVLSKTLRHVSFAGGDGSICEKAVVIRNAANQFEGVTAEKAWMAWKYPSAKIKGQAVSGHKNKTFESFELEATTGESKTVCFDITGFFGQW
;
A
#
# COMPACT_ATOMS: atom_id res chain seq x y z
N MET A 1 41.24 35.87 -57.02
CA MET A 1 40.98 35.66 -56.74
C MET A 1 40.41 35.33 -55.71
N GLN A 2 39.88 35.10 -54.98
CA GLN A 2 39.42 34.88 -54.20
C GLN A 2 38.79 34.59 -53.40
N LYS A 3 38.51 34.43 -52.92
CA LYS A 3 38.05 34.24 -52.26
C LYS A 3 37.36 33.88 -51.48
N SER A 4 37.04 33.60 -50.95
CA SER A 4 36.44 33.22 -50.30
C SER A 4 35.97 33.27 -49.44
N LEU A 5 35.39 33.27 -49.09
CA LEU A 5 34.85 33.31 -48.35
C LEU A 5 34.15 32.75 -47.53
N ILE A 6 34.01 32.51 -46.90
CA ILE A 6 33.56 31.92 -46.14
C ILE A 6 32.89 32.11 -45.25
N PRO A 7 32.19 31.88 -44.99
CA PRO A 7 31.44 32.02 -44.29
C PRO A 7 31.31 31.55 -43.23
N ARG A 8 31.15 31.61 -42.91
CA ARG A 8 31.04 31.32 -42.02
C ARG A 8 30.08 31.15 -41.40
N GLY A 9 29.60 31.08 -41.38
CA GLY A 9 28.72 30.83 -40.80
C GLY A 9 28.51 30.32 -39.92
N LEU A 10 28.49 30.28 -39.51
CA LEU A 10 28.25 29.86 -38.79
C LEU A 10 27.55 29.55 -38.02
N ALA A 11 27.14 29.44 -37.95
CA ALA A 11 26.57 28.71 -37.52
C ALA A 11 26.29 28.65 -36.29
N LEU A 12 25.78 29.07 -35.92
CA LEU A 12 25.50 29.09 -34.82
C LEU A 12 24.53 28.48 -34.46
N VAL A 13 24.51 27.73 -34.18
CA VAL A 13 23.71 27.02 -33.77
C VAL A 13 23.39 27.10 -32.54
N LEU A 14 22.58 27.54 -32.31
CA LEU A 14 22.12 27.64 -31.26
C LEU A 14 21.41 26.74 -30.84
N LEU A 15 21.61 26.06 -30.26
CA LEU A 15 21.08 25.30 -29.66
C LEU A 15 20.43 25.64 -28.63
N LEU A 16 19.44 25.86 -28.71
CA LEU A 16 18.61 25.96 -27.81
C LEU A 16 18.25 24.85 -27.26
N VAL A 17 18.77 24.51 -26.36
CA VAL A 17 18.33 23.51 -25.62
C VAL A 17 17.31 23.98 -24.78
N SER A 18 16.21 23.86 -25.15
CA SER A 18 15.19 24.08 -24.30
C SER A 18 15.17 22.99 -23.36
N VAL A 19 15.59 23.26 -22.29
CA VAL A 19 15.43 22.40 -21.27
C VAL A 19 14.06 22.49 -20.86
N ILE A 20 13.35 21.60 -21.20
CA ILE A 20 12.09 21.49 -20.74
C ILE A 20 12.20 20.91 -19.44
N ALA A 21 12.13 21.71 -18.51
CA ALA A 21 11.99 21.22 -17.21
C ALA A 21 10.65 20.58 -17.17
N ALA A 22 10.67 19.36 -17.21
CA ALA A 22 9.47 18.65 -16.96
C ALA A 22 9.16 18.84 -15.52
N THR A 23 8.40 19.78 -15.25
CA THR A 23 7.84 19.88 -13.96
C THR A 23 6.84 18.79 -13.87
N ARG A 24 7.20 17.79 -13.20
CA ARG A 24 6.22 16.84 -12.85
C ARG A 24 5.39 17.45 -11.83
N VAL A 25 4.30 17.89 -12.22
CA VAL A 25 3.33 18.25 -11.27
C VAL A 25 2.73 16.96 -10.82
N GLN A 26 3.11 16.56 -9.68
CA GLN A 26 2.47 15.44 -9.09
C GLN A 26 1.28 15.93 -8.32
N ALA A 27 0.47 16.68 -8.96
CA ALA A 27 -0.72 17.11 -8.30
C ALA A 27 -1.67 15.93 -8.30
N GLY A 28 -2.09 15.57 -7.17
CA GLY A 28 -3.14 14.59 -7.11
C GLY A 28 -2.72 13.19 -6.78
N GLU A 29 -1.45 12.94 -6.54
CA GLU A 29 -1.15 11.69 -5.95
C GLU A 29 -1.45 11.77 -4.50
N THR A 30 -2.66 11.33 -4.15
CA THR A 30 -2.89 10.96 -2.80
C THR A 30 -2.09 9.68 -2.63
N SER A 31 -0.85 9.81 -2.25
CA SER A 31 -0.09 8.64 -1.90
C SER A 31 -0.74 8.03 -0.67
N ASN A 32 -1.11 6.78 -0.75
CA ASN A 32 -1.55 6.06 0.43
C ASN A 32 -0.42 6.17 1.44
N PRO A 33 -0.74 6.43 2.70
CA PRO A 33 0.30 6.46 3.71
C PRO A 33 1.05 5.14 3.69
N ALA A 34 2.31 5.16 4.10
CA ALA A 34 3.14 3.96 4.09
C ALA A 34 2.60 2.86 5.00
N GLN A 35 1.72 3.18 5.91
CA GLN A 35 1.14 2.24 6.86
C GLN A 35 -0.33 2.61 7.11
N PRO A 36 -1.12 1.63 7.56
CA PRO A 36 -2.51 1.89 7.93
C PRO A 36 -2.59 3.00 8.97
N VAL A 37 -3.61 3.85 8.83
CA VAL A 37 -3.83 4.93 9.79
C VAL A 37 -4.75 4.42 10.88
N LEU A 38 -4.25 4.39 12.10
CA LEU A 38 -5.04 3.97 13.25
C LEU A 38 -5.45 5.19 14.07
N SER A 39 -6.59 5.08 14.74
CA SER A 39 -7.06 6.14 15.62
C SER A 39 -6.11 6.30 16.80
N LYS A 40 -6.24 7.41 17.52
CA LYS A 40 -5.36 7.69 18.66
C LYS A 40 -5.45 6.58 19.71
N THR A 41 -6.60 5.98 19.87
CA THR A 41 -6.81 4.94 20.88
C THR A 41 -6.15 3.62 20.49
N LEU A 42 -5.73 3.45 19.25
CA LEU A 42 -5.08 2.25 18.76
C LEU A 42 -3.61 2.44 18.40
N ARG A 43 -3.00 3.51 18.88
CA ARG A 43 -1.59 3.79 18.55
C ARG A 43 -0.62 2.71 19.02
N HIS A 44 -1.01 1.95 20.02
CA HIS A 44 -0.20 0.85 20.54
C HIS A 44 -0.22 -0.39 19.65
N VAL A 45 -1.19 -0.46 18.73
CA VAL A 45 -1.31 -1.60 17.83
C VAL A 45 -0.37 -1.43 16.66
N SER A 46 0.29 -2.47 16.26
CA SER A 46 1.19 -2.44 15.11
C SER A 46 0.99 -3.67 14.23
N PHE A 47 1.53 -3.57 13.02
CA PHE A 47 1.44 -4.64 12.04
C PHE A 47 2.84 -5.14 11.71
N ALA A 48 2.94 -6.43 11.53
CA ALA A 48 4.20 -7.08 11.18
C ALA A 48 3.91 -8.26 10.27
N GLY A 49 4.89 -9.06 10.00
CA GLY A 49 4.72 -10.26 9.20
C GLY A 49 4.79 -9.99 7.72
N GLY A 50 3.98 -10.69 6.98
CA GLY A 50 3.99 -10.63 5.53
C GLY A 50 2.93 -9.73 4.94
N ASP A 51 2.61 -9.95 3.69
CA ASP A 51 1.66 -9.13 2.94
C ASP A 51 0.21 -9.64 3.03
N GLY A 52 -0.01 -10.73 3.73
CA GLY A 52 -1.35 -11.29 3.92
C GLY A 52 -1.89 -12.06 2.73
N SER A 53 -1.15 -12.23 1.66
CA SER A 53 -1.65 -12.90 0.46
C SER A 53 -1.97 -14.37 0.71
N ILE A 54 -1.26 -15.01 1.62
CA ILE A 54 -1.52 -16.37 2.09
C ILE A 54 -1.23 -16.40 3.59
N CYS A 55 -1.72 -17.39 4.29
CA CYS A 55 -1.54 -17.43 5.74
C CYS A 55 -0.09 -17.67 6.18
N GLU A 56 0.73 -18.27 5.34
CA GLU A 56 2.16 -18.38 5.61
C GLU A 56 2.83 -17.02 5.60
N LYS A 57 2.21 -16.04 4.97
CA LYS A 57 2.68 -14.65 4.93
C LYS A 57 1.67 -13.74 5.59
N ALA A 58 1.04 -14.22 6.64
CA ALA A 58 -0.02 -13.48 7.31
C ALA A 58 0.47 -12.14 7.84
N VAL A 59 -0.43 -11.16 7.82
CA VAL A 59 -0.21 -9.90 8.50
C VAL A 59 -0.39 -10.17 9.99
N VAL A 60 0.61 -9.89 10.79
CA VAL A 60 0.53 -10.11 12.23
C VAL A 60 0.10 -8.81 12.92
N ILE A 61 -0.96 -8.88 13.68
CA ILE A 61 -1.43 -7.73 14.45
C ILE A 61 -0.87 -7.86 15.85
N ARG A 62 -0.11 -6.88 16.27
CA ARG A 62 0.57 -6.89 17.57
C ARG A 62 -0.02 -5.87 18.54
N ASN A 63 -0.04 -6.25 19.79
CA ASN A 63 -0.43 -5.38 20.90
C ASN A 63 -1.91 -4.97 20.91
N ALA A 64 -2.75 -5.64 20.17
CA ALA A 64 -4.19 -5.44 20.32
C ALA A 64 -4.58 -6.05 21.66
N ALA A 65 -5.24 -5.27 22.48
CA ALA A 65 -5.58 -5.69 23.84
C ALA A 65 -6.74 -6.67 23.88
N ASN A 66 -7.56 -6.67 22.85
CA ASN A 66 -8.75 -7.51 22.83
C ASN A 66 -9.26 -7.67 21.40
N GLN A 67 -10.31 -8.45 21.27
CA GLN A 67 -10.93 -8.76 20.00
C GLN A 67 -11.40 -7.49 19.25
N PHE A 68 -11.94 -6.55 19.97
CA PHE A 68 -12.43 -5.32 19.35
C PHE A 68 -11.31 -4.51 18.71
N GLU A 69 -10.19 -4.36 19.41
CA GLU A 69 -9.04 -3.65 18.86
C GLU A 69 -8.46 -4.39 17.66
N GLY A 70 -8.36 -5.71 17.76
CA GLY A 70 -7.84 -6.52 16.69
C GLY A 70 -8.65 -6.42 15.42
N VAL A 71 -9.97 -6.55 15.53
CA VAL A 71 -10.86 -6.46 14.37
C VAL A 71 -10.83 -5.04 13.76
N THR A 72 -10.74 -4.03 14.61
CA THR A 72 -10.63 -2.66 14.12
C THR A 72 -9.33 -2.48 13.33
N ALA A 73 -8.25 -3.08 13.80
CA ALA A 73 -6.95 -3.03 13.12
C ALA A 73 -7.00 -3.77 11.78
N GLU A 74 -7.64 -4.93 11.74
CA GLU A 74 -7.80 -5.67 10.48
C GLU A 74 -8.52 -4.82 9.43
N LYS A 75 -9.60 -4.17 9.84
CA LYS A 75 -10.37 -3.33 8.93
C LYS A 75 -9.57 -2.13 8.45
N ALA A 76 -8.79 -1.52 9.35
CA ALA A 76 -7.94 -0.40 8.98
C ALA A 76 -6.88 -0.83 7.98
N TRP A 77 -6.29 -2.00 8.17
CA TRP A 77 -5.28 -2.54 7.26
C TRP A 77 -5.89 -2.80 5.87
N MET A 78 -7.06 -3.43 5.84
CA MET A 78 -7.72 -3.73 4.57
C MET A 78 -8.13 -2.45 3.83
N ALA A 79 -8.61 -1.45 4.56
CA ALA A 79 -8.99 -0.18 3.95
C ALA A 79 -7.77 0.56 3.39
N TRP A 80 -6.63 0.39 4.02
CA TRP A 80 -5.38 0.98 3.54
C TRP A 80 -4.85 0.27 2.30
N LYS A 81 -4.81 -1.06 2.36
CA LYS A 81 -4.21 -1.85 1.29
C LYS A 81 -5.13 -1.96 0.07
N TYR A 82 -6.41 -2.10 0.29
CA TYR A 82 -7.41 -2.28 -0.76
C TYR A 82 -8.57 -1.29 -0.56
N PRO A 83 -8.34 0.00 -0.83
CA PRO A 83 -9.37 1.01 -0.62
C PRO A 83 -10.66 0.66 -1.36
N SER A 84 -11.77 0.83 -0.67
CA SER A 84 -13.11 0.61 -1.23
C SER A 84 -13.43 -0.83 -1.62
N ALA A 85 -12.60 -1.79 -1.25
CA ALA A 85 -12.90 -3.19 -1.52
C ALA A 85 -14.05 -3.65 -0.60
N LYS A 86 -14.82 -4.61 -1.09
CA LYS A 86 -15.92 -5.17 -0.31
C LYS A 86 -15.49 -6.50 0.29
N ILE A 87 -15.87 -6.74 1.53
CA ILE A 87 -15.63 -8.03 2.17
C ILE A 87 -16.70 -8.98 1.68
N LYS A 88 -16.30 -10.04 1.01
CA LYS A 88 -17.23 -11.02 0.45
C LYS A 88 -17.32 -12.28 1.31
N GLY A 89 -16.32 -12.54 2.12
CA GLY A 89 -16.31 -13.70 2.98
C GLY A 89 -15.22 -13.57 4.03
N GLN A 90 -15.35 -14.34 5.10
CA GLN A 90 -14.33 -14.41 6.13
C GLN A 90 -14.39 -15.78 6.79
N ALA A 91 -13.25 -16.23 7.26
CA ALA A 91 -13.13 -17.52 7.93
C ALA A 91 -12.01 -17.47 8.94
N VAL A 92 -12.21 -18.17 10.05
CA VAL A 92 -11.19 -18.31 11.08
C VAL A 92 -10.67 -19.74 11.01
N SER A 93 -9.37 -19.91 11.08
CA SER A 93 -8.74 -21.23 11.04
C SER A 93 -7.59 -21.28 12.03
N GLY A 94 -7.20 -22.49 12.41
CA GLY A 94 -6.08 -22.71 13.31
C GLY A 94 -5.05 -23.59 12.67
N HIS A 95 -3.78 -23.30 12.94
CA HIS A 95 -2.68 -24.14 12.47
C HIS A 95 -1.44 -23.91 13.34
N LYS A 96 -0.89 -24.98 13.87
CA LYS A 96 0.35 -24.94 14.66
C LYS A 96 0.32 -23.91 15.79
N ASN A 97 -0.71 -23.97 16.60
CA ASN A 97 -0.90 -23.06 17.74
C ASN A 97 -1.10 -21.60 17.37
N LYS A 98 -1.42 -21.33 16.12
CA LYS A 98 -1.76 -20.00 15.67
C LYS A 98 -3.19 -19.97 15.19
N THR A 99 -3.81 -18.83 15.35
CA THR A 99 -5.17 -18.59 14.85
C THR A 99 -5.10 -17.52 13.78
N PHE A 100 -5.74 -17.81 12.66
CA PHE A 100 -5.76 -16.92 11.51
C PHE A 100 -7.18 -16.52 11.15
N GLU A 101 -7.32 -15.33 10.64
CA GLU A 101 -8.58 -14.90 10.03
C GLU A 101 -8.29 -14.50 8.59
N SER A 102 -9.04 -15.09 7.67
CA SER A 102 -8.90 -14.80 6.25
C SER A 102 -10.11 -14.05 5.76
N PHE A 103 -9.87 -13.04 4.94
CA PHE A 103 -10.94 -12.30 4.29
C PHE A 103 -10.82 -12.46 2.78
N GLU A 104 -11.97 -12.64 2.14
CA GLU A 104 -12.02 -12.58 0.71
C GLU A 104 -12.60 -11.23 0.35
N LEU A 105 -11.87 -10.45 -0.41
CA LEU A 105 -12.25 -9.11 -0.78
C LEU A 105 -12.51 -9.02 -2.27
N GLU A 106 -13.46 -8.18 -2.64
CA GLU A 106 -13.68 -7.84 -4.03
C GLU A 106 -13.28 -6.40 -4.24
N ALA A 107 -12.27 -6.19 -5.06
CA ALA A 107 -11.78 -4.86 -5.39
C ALA A 107 -12.79 -4.13 -6.28
N THR A 108 -12.65 -2.83 -6.41
CA THR A 108 -13.54 -2.01 -7.25
C THR A 108 -13.53 -2.44 -8.72
N THR A 109 -12.46 -3.10 -9.14
CA THR A 109 -12.32 -3.65 -10.49
C THR A 109 -13.05 -4.98 -10.67
N GLY A 110 -13.58 -5.55 -9.57
CA GLY A 110 -14.18 -6.88 -9.57
C GLY A 110 -13.18 -8.00 -9.28
N GLU A 111 -11.90 -7.66 -9.12
CA GLU A 111 -10.88 -8.66 -8.85
C GLU A 111 -10.97 -9.17 -7.42
N SER A 112 -10.78 -10.46 -7.23
CA SER A 112 -10.80 -11.08 -5.91
C SER A 112 -9.43 -11.01 -5.27
N LYS A 113 -9.39 -10.65 -3.99
CA LYS A 113 -8.16 -10.60 -3.20
C LYS A 113 -8.38 -11.34 -1.90
N THR A 114 -7.38 -12.06 -1.45
CA THR A 114 -7.43 -12.73 -0.15
C THR A 114 -6.45 -12.04 0.79
N VAL A 115 -6.87 -11.84 2.02
CA VAL A 115 -5.98 -11.30 3.05
C VAL A 115 -6.07 -12.23 4.25
N CYS A 116 -4.94 -12.66 4.76
CA CYS A 116 -4.86 -13.49 5.96
C CYS A 116 -4.14 -12.74 7.07
N PHE A 117 -4.75 -12.70 8.24
CA PHE A 117 -4.19 -12.09 9.43
C PHE A 117 -3.88 -13.18 10.46
N ASP A 118 -2.77 -13.02 11.16
CA ASP A 118 -2.46 -13.82 12.34
C ASP A 118 -3.07 -13.07 13.52
N ILE A 119 -4.09 -13.63 14.09
CA ILE A 119 -4.86 -13.02 15.17
C ILE A 119 -4.60 -13.71 16.51
N THR A 120 -3.56 -14.52 16.59
CA THR A 120 -3.25 -15.30 17.78
C THR A 120 -3.19 -14.44 19.04
N GLY A 121 -2.68 -13.24 18.92
CA GLY A 121 -2.45 -12.40 20.09
C GLY A 121 -3.70 -11.86 20.76
N PHE A 122 -4.81 -11.80 20.06
CA PHE A 122 -6.04 -11.22 20.62
C PHE A 122 -7.29 -12.11 20.46
N PHE A 123 -7.19 -13.18 19.71
CA PHE A 123 -8.36 -14.01 19.45
C PHE A 123 -8.93 -14.55 20.76
N GLY A 124 -10.23 -14.32 20.97
CA GLY A 124 -10.90 -14.78 22.17
C GLY A 124 -10.71 -13.89 23.40
N GLN A 125 -10.03 -12.76 23.25
CA GLN A 125 -9.85 -11.81 24.36
C GLN A 125 -10.97 -10.79 24.30
N TRP A 126 -11.85 -10.81 25.29
CA TRP A 126 -13.04 -9.92 25.32
C TRP A 126 -12.89 -8.82 26.36
#